data_ee74c323a54b3ee879d1fdc498bccfee
#
_entry.id   ee74c323a54b3ee879d1fdc498bccfee
#
_cell.length_a   1.000
_cell.length_b   1.000
_cell.length_c   1.000
_cell.angle_alpha   90.00
_cell.angle_beta   90.00
_cell.angle_gamma   90.00
#
_symmetry.space_group_name_H-M   'P 1'
#
loop_
_entity.id
_entity.type
_entity.pdbx_description
1 polymer ?
#
loop_
_entity_poly.entity_id
_entity_poly.type
_entity_poly.pdbx_seq_one_letter_code
_entity_poly.pdbx_strand_id
1 'polypeptide(L)'
;MVKRAMLITFSVNSEKFESCYERNKFFRKLYGWKQIIIKANKKYVYQREGLLHKVPHIKVDQSSFIVPEDECEKIIKFFEEWTDKVIWKNFKVLLEEDFEEV
;
A
#
# COMPACT_ATOMS: atom_id res chain seq x y z
N MET A 1 -4.39 0.62 -25.83
CA MET A 1 -3.90 1.97 -25.49
C MET A 1 -2.90 1.89 -24.36
N VAL A 2 -1.77 2.55 -24.50
CA VAL A 2 -0.70 2.52 -23.51
C VAL A 2 -0.93 3.65 -22.49
N LYS A 3 -0.85 3.34 -21.20
CA LYS A 3 -1.04 4.30 -20.12
C LYS A 3 0.24 4.51 -19.36
N ARG A 4 0.50 5.74 -18.95
CA ARG A 4 1.62 6.06 -18.08
C ARG A 4 1.29 5.67 -16.65
N ALA A 5 2.19 4.96 -16.03
CA ALA A 5 2.02 4.46 -14.67
C ALA A 5 3.35 4.50 -13.92
N MET A 6 3.27 4.29 -12.61
CA MET A 6 4.44 4.23 -11.75
C MET A 6 4.48 2.87 -11.06
N LEU A 7 5.59 2.18 -11.22
CA LEU A 7 5.88 0.98 -10.44
C LEU A 7 6.58 1.42 -9.17
N ILE A 8 6.04 1.04 -8.03
CA ILE A 8 6.63 1.35 -6.73
C ILE A 8 7.04 0.04 -6.08
N THR A 9 8.30 -0.04 -5.70
CA THR A 9 8.86 -1.19 -4.99
C THR A 9 9.44 -0.71 -3.67
N PHE A 10 9.31 -1.52 -2.62
CA PHE A 10 9.84 -1.15 -1.32
C PHE A 10 10.32 -2.36 -0.53
N SER A 11 11.19 -2.11 0.42
CA SER A 11 11.57 -3.11 1.42
C SER A 11 11.60 -2.44 2.78
N VAL A 12 11.14 -3.16 3.79
CA VAL A 12 11.14 -2.66 5.16
C VAL A 12 12.42 -3.09 5.86
N ASN A 13 13.03 -2.18 6.61
CA ASN A 13 14.12 -2.50 7.50
C ASN A 13 13.53 -2.72 8.89
N SER A 14 13.22 -3.97 9.20
CA SER A 14 12.53 -4.32 10.44
C SER A 14 13.29 -3.90 11.70
N GLU A 15 14.61 -3.81 11.62
CA GLU A 15 15.44 -3.38 12.76
C GLU A 15 15.24 -1.92 13.13
N LYS A 16 14.82 -1.09 12.18
CA LYS A 16 14.61 0.34 12.41
C LYS A 16 13.22 0.67 12.94
N PHE A 17 12.29 -0.29 12.91
CA PHE A 17 11.00 -0.09 13.54
C PHE A 17 11.14 -0.28 15.05
N GLU A 18 10.45 0.57 15.80
CA GLU A 18 10.50 0.52 17.27
C GLU A 18 9.89 -0.76 17.83
N SER A 19 8.95 -1.35 17.10
CA SER A 19 8.25 -2.55 17.55
C SER A 19 7.55 -3.23 16.37
N CYS A 20 7.09 -4.44 16.59
CA CYS A 20 6.22 -5.13 15.63
C CYS A 20 4.93 -4.35 15.42
N TYR A 21 4.45 -3.65 16.43
CA TYR A 21 3.26 -2.81 16.34
C TYR A 21 3.45 -1.70 15.30
N GLU A 22 4.58 -1.01 15.35
CA GLU A 22 4.88 0.07 14.40
C GLU A 22 4.99 -0.47 12.97
N ARG A 23 5.64 -1.61 12.80
CA ARG A 23 5.76 -2.27 11.50
C ARG A 23 4.37 -2.64 10.95
N ASN A 24 3.53 -3.22 11.79
CA ASN A 24 2.16 -3.55 11.40
C ASN A 24 1.35 -2.31 11.06
N LYS A 25 1.58 -1.21 11.77
CA LYS A 25 0.92 0.06 11.48
C LYS A 25 1.26 0.56 10.08
N PHE A 26 2.51 0.44 9.65
CA PHE A 26 2.91 0.78 8.29
C PHE A 26 2.10 -0.02 7.25
N PHE A 27 2.09 -1.34 7.37
CA PHE A 27 1.37 -2.20 6.42
C PHE A 27 -0.13 -1.97 6.45
N ARG A 28 -0.71 -1.75 7.60
CA ARG A 28 -2.14 -1.47 7.73
C ARG A 28 -2.53 -0.15 7.08
N LYS A 29 -1.70 0.85 7.21
CA LYS A 29 -1.95 2.15 6.57
C LYS A 29 -1.85 2.06 5.06
N LEU A 30 -0.97 1.22 4.55
CA LEU A 30 -0.80 1.05 3.12
C LEU A 30 -1.86 0.12 2.51
N TYR A 31 -2.03 -1.06 3.06
CA TYR A 31 -2.87 -2.11 2.48
C TYR A 31 -4.25 -2.26 3.12
N GLY A 32 -4.47 -1.65 4.28
CA GLY A 32 -5.68 -1.89 5.04
C GLY A 32 -5.60 -3.21 5.80
N TRP A 33 -6.66 -3.55 6.49
CA TRP A 33 -6.72 -4.77 7.28
C TRP A 33 -8.15 -5.10 7.69
N LYS A 34 -8.38 -6.35 8.05
CA LYS A 34 -9.67 -6.79 8.56
C LYS A 34 -9.64 -6.78 10.07
N GLN A 35 -10.56 -6.05 10.69
CA GLN A 35 -10.73 -6.04 12.13
C GLN A 35 -11.85 -7.00 12.51
N ILE A 36 -11.55 -7.90 13.44
CA ILE A 36 -12.52 -8.87 13.94
C ILE A 36 -12.87 -8.50 15.38
N ILE A 37 -14.17 -8.28 15.65
CA ILE A 37 -14.68 -7.96 16.99
C ILE A 37 -15.67 -9.05 17.36
N ILE A 38 -15.49 -9.62 18.56
CA ILE A 38 -16.40 -10.64 19.11
C ILE A 38 -17.18 -10.00 20.25
N LYS A 39 -18.50 -9.96 20.11
CA LYS A 39 -19.42 -9.47 21.14
C LYS A 39 -20.60 -10.42 21.27
N ALA A 40 -20.93 -10.81 22.49
CA ALA A 40 -22.10 -11.65 22.78
C ALA A 40 -22.14 -12.89 21.88
N ASN A 41 -21.01 -13.56 21.71
CA ASN A 41 -20.83 -14.75 20.87
C ASN A 41 -21.07 -14.53 19.39
N LYS A 42 -21.14 -13.28 18.96
CA LYS A 42 -21.22 -12.93 17.54
C LYS A 42 -19.91 -12.35 17.05
N LYS A 43 -19.54 -12.72 15.83
CA LYS A 43 -18.33 -12.25 15.19
C LYS A 43 -18.67 -11.15 14.19
N TYR A 44 -18.06 -10.00 14.36
CA TYR A 44 -18.19 -8.87 13.45
C TYR A 44 -16.87 -8.66 12.72
N VAL A 45 -16.93 -8.54 11.39
CA VAL A 45 -15.75 -8.32 10.57
C VAL A 45 -15.88 -6.95 9.90
N TYR A 46 -14.89 -6.10 10.12
CA TYR A 46 -14.84 -4.77 9.51
C TYR A 46 -13.60 -4.67 8.62
N GLN A 47 -13.80 -4.20 7.38
CA GLN A 47 -12.68 -3.87 6.51
C GLN A 47 -12.21 -2.47 6.83
N ARG A 48 -10.95 -2.35 7.28
CA ARG A 48 -10.32 -1.05 7.50
C ARG A 48 -9.50 -0.70 6.26
N GLU A 49 -9.80 0.44 5.66
CA GLU A 49 -9.18 0.84 4.41
C GLU A 49 -7.74 1.31 4.61
N GLY A 50 -6.87 0.90 3.69
CA GLY A 50 -5.55 1.44 3.57
C GLY A 50 -5.48 2.44 2.43
N LEU A 51 -4.32 3.04 2.23
CA LEU A 51 -4.12 4.03 1.18
C LEU A 51 -4.43 3.47 -0.21
N LEU A 52 -4.04 2.23 -0.48
CA LEU A 52 -4.25 1.61 -1.79
C LEU A 52 -5.72 1.32 -2.09
N HIS A 53 -6.59 1.29 -1.09
CA HIS A 53 -8.03 1.18 -1.35
C HIS A 53 -8.60 2.43 -2.01
N LYS A 54 -7.93 3.56 -1.86
CA LYS A 54 -8.38 4.86 -2.39
C LYS A 54 -7.76 5.18 -3.75
N VAL A 55 -6.89 4.34 -4.24
CA VAL A 55 -6.14 4.56 -5.49
C VAL A 55 -6.26 3.32 -6.36
N PRO A 56 -6.62 3.47 -7.64
CA PRO A 56 -6.55 2.34 -8.56
C PRO A 56 -5.12 1.80 -8.57
N HIS A 57 -4.96 0.49 -8.52
CA HIS A 57 -3.63 -0.10 -8.48
C HIS A 57 -3.63 -1.54 -8.98
N ILE A 58 -2.46 -2.00 -9.38
CA ILE A 58 -2.23 -3.40 -9.72
C ILE A 58 -1.12 -3.90 -8.80
N LYS A 59 -1.44 -4.87 -7.97
CA LYS A 59 -0.46 -5.46 -7.06
C LYS A 59 0.41 -6.45 -7.82
N VAL A 60 1.72 -6.22 -7.83
CA VAL A 60 2.68 -7.11 -8.49
C VAL A 60 3.12 -8.21 -7.53
N ASP A 61 3.49 -7.83 -6.31
CA ASP A 61 3.78 -8.76 -5.21
C ASP A 61 3.55 -8.04 -3.88
N GLN A 62 4.00 -8.64 -2.77
CA GLN A 62 3.78 -8.07 -1.43
C GLN A 62 4.42 -6.70 -1.22
N SER A 63 5.46 -6.39 -1.98
CA SER A 63 6.24 -5.17 -1.83
C SER A 63 6.34 -4.37 -3.12
N SER A 64 5.47 -4.64 -4.09
CA SER A 64 5.48 -3.95 -5.36
C SER A 64 4.07 -3.78 -5.90
N PHE A 65 3.79 -2.59 -6.39
CA PHE A 65 2.49 -2.32 -7.01
C PHE A 65 2.64 -1.20 -8.05
N ILE A 66 1.66 -1.13 -8.94
CA ILE A 66 1.62 -0.13 -10.01
C ILE A 66 0.42 0.77 -9.78
N VAL A 67 0.62 2.08 -9.89
CA VAL A 67 -0.45 3.08 -9.76
C VAL A 67 -0.43 4.00 -10.97
N PRO A 68 -1.56 4.66 -11.31
CA PRO A 68 -1.56 5.67 -12.36
C PRO A 68 -0.57 6.79 -12.03
N GLU A 69 0.06 7.36 -13.06
CA GLU A 69 1.03 8.43 -12.85
C GLU A 69 0.45 9.62 -12.10
N ASP A 70 -0.79 9.98 -12.38
CA ASP A 70 -1.45 11.12 -11.75
C ASP A 70 -1.88 10.87 -10.30
N GLU A 71 -1.85 9.63 -9.84
CA GLU A 71 -2.18 9.27 -8.45
C GLU A 71 -0.95 8.95 -7.61
N CYS A 72 0.24 8.93 -8.21
CA CYS A 72 1.43 8.46 -7.50
C CYS A 72 1.90 9.42 -6.40
N GLU A 73 1.56 10.71 -6.46
CA GLU A 73 1.99 11.68 -5.46
C GLU A 73 1.53 11.31 -4.05
N LYS A 74 0.31 10.82 -3.91
CA LYS A 74 -0.23 10.39 -2.62
C LYS A 74 0.58 9.26 -2.02
N ILE A 75 1.02 8.33 -2.88
CA ILE A 75 1.81 7.19 -2.48
C ILE A 75 3.22 7.63 -2.07
N ILE A 76 3.82 8.51 -2.86
CA ILE A 76 5.16 9.03 -2.57
C ILE A 76 5.18 9.76 -1.23
N LYS A 77 4.18 10.59 -0.96
CA LYS A 77 4.08 11.29 0.34
C LYS A 77 3.99 10.30 1.50
N PHE A 78 3.25 9.23 1.33
CA PHE A 78 3.15 8.19 2.36
C PHE A 78 4.53 7.58 2.64
N PHE A 79 5.27 7.19 1.59
CA PHE A 79 6.59 6.60 1.77
C PHE A 79 7.61 7.59 2.34
N GLU A 80 7.49 8.86 2.03
CA GLU A 80 8.37 9.88 2.59
C GLU A 80 8.25 9.96 4.13
N GLU A 81 7.08 9.69 4.67
CA GLU A 81 6.87 9.65 6.12
C GLU A 81 7.62 8.48 6.78
N TRP A 82 7.97 7.46 6.00
CA TRP A 82 8.63 6.26 6.52
C TRP A 82 10.06 6.08 5.99
N THR A 83 10.66 7.15 5.47
CA THR A 83 11.98 7.11 4.80
C THR A 83 13.07 6.49 5.67
N ASP A 84 13.03 6.68 6.98
CA ASP A 84 14.02 6.11 7.88
C ASP A 84 13.95 4.60 8.01
N LYS A 85 12.79 4.00 7.72
CA LYS A 85 12.49 2.62 8.05
C LYS A 85 12.17 1.77 6.84
N VAL A 86 11.88 2.41 5.71
CA VAL A 86 11.49 1.75 4.47
C VAL A 86 12.33 2.29 3.33
N ILE A 87 12.95 1.40 2.59
CA ILE A 87 13.67 1.74 1.37
C ILE A 87 12.70 1.54 0.21
N TRP A 88 12.52 2.57 -0.60
CA TRP A 88 11.56 2.49 -1.69
C TRP A 88 12.10 3.13 -2.95
N LYS A 89 11.61 2.65 -4.08
CA LYS A 89 11.97 3.15 -5.41
C LYS A 89 10.73 3.25 -6.27
N ASN A 90 10.74 4.18 -7.20
CA ASN A 90 9.67 4.30 -8.18
C ASN A 90 10.26 4.33 -9.59
N PHE A 91 9.54 3.75 -10.51
CA PHE A 91 9.93 3.67 -11.92
C PHE A 91 8.74 4.05 -12.78
N LYS A 92 8.97 4.89 -13.78
CA LYS A 92 7.94 5.18 -14.78
C LYS A 92 7.83 3.97 -15.69
N VAL A 93 6.61 3.51 -15.90
CA VAL A 93 6.33 2.37 -16.78
C VAL A 93 5.21 2.70 -17.73
N LEU A 94 5.16 1.99 -18.84
CA LEU A 94 4.04 2.05 -19.77
C LEU A 94 3.24 0.78 -19.61
N LEU A 95 1.94 0.94 -19.36
CA LEU A 95 1.04 -0.15 -19.07
C LEU A 95 0.08 -0.34 -20.22
N GLU A 96 0.02 -1.54 -20.77
CA GLU A 96 -0.92 -1.88 -21.83
C GLU A 96 -2.29 -2.26 -21.30
N GLU A 97 -2.37 -2.67 -20.04
CA GLU A 97 -3.60 -3.07 -19.40
C GLU A 97 -4.26 -1.89 -18.69
N ASP A 98 -5.56 -1.96 -18.52
CA ASP A 98 -6.29 -0.98 -17.72
C ASP A 98 -6.22 -1.35 -16.24
N PHE A 99 -6.27 -0.32 -15.39
CA PHE A 99 -6.40 -0.55 -13.95
C PHE A 99 -7.79 -1.07 -13.65
N GLU A 100 -7.85 -2.07 -12.77
CA GLU A 100 -9.13 -2.57 -12.28
C GLU A 100 -9.72 -1.53 -11.32
N GLU A 101 -11.03 -1.37 -11.38
CA GLU A 101 -11.72 -0.52 -10.42
C GLU A 101 -11.70 -1.19 -9.04
N VAL A 102 -11.47 -0.38 -8.04
CA VAL A 102 -11.40 -0.85 -6.66
C VAL A 102 -12.79 -0.88 -6.03
#